data_1c51265e302c13d562fb2c1714b47d9c
#
_entry.id   1c51265e302c13d562fb2c1714b47d9c
#
_cell.length_a   1.000
_cell.length_b   1.000
_cell.length_c   1.000
_cell.angle_alpha   90.00
_cell.angle_beta   90.00
_cell.angle_gamma   90.00
#
_symmetry.space_group_name_H-M   'P 1'
#
loop_
_entity.id
_entity.type
_entity.pdbx_description
1 polymer ?
#
loop_
_entity_poly.entity_id
_entity_poly.type
_entity_poly.pdbx_seq_one_letter_code
_entity_poly.pdbx_strand_id
1 'polypeptide(L)'
;MNWLYIVGLIVFLLFSFVILFGAPFLPTLNAQTTEALDLLDLKPGQTLTELGSGDGRILRAAARRGIYAIGYELNPVLVIWSRLASWRYRRLITVHWGNYWRHSLPLTDGIYVFLLQSYMKKLDTKIIQEAKKPIKLVSYAFQIPNKKHSKLLNGLYLYSYKIGPPKTKIG
;
A
#
# COMPACT_ATOMS: atom_id res chain seq x y z
N MET A 1 -35.35 17.10 12.27
CA MET A 1 -34.31 16.88 11.25
C MET A 1 -33.81 15.46 11.44
N ASN A 2 -34.04 14.58 10.45
CA ASN A 2 -33.78 13.15 10.65
C ASN A 2 -32.27 12.92 10.72
N TRP A 3 -31.79 12.33 11.81
CA TRP A 3 -30.39 11.96 12.05
C TRP A 3 -29.78 11.17 10.88
N LEU A 4 -30.60 10.43 10.13
CA LEU A 4 -30.18 9.70 8.92
C LEU A 4 -29.60 10.62 7.84
N TYR A 5 -30.16 11.83 7.64
CA TYR A 5 -29.60 12.80 6.68
C TYR A 5 -28.23 13.33 7.13
N ILE A 6 -28.07 13.55 8.44
CA ILE A 6 -26.80 14.02 9.01
C ILE A 6 -25.73 12.94 8.82
N VAL A 7 -26.05 11.69 9.14
CA VAL A 7 -25.12 10.56 8.95
C VAL A 7 -24.79 10.38 7.45
N GLY A 8 -25.80 10.43 6.58
CA GLY A 8 -25.58 10.36 5.13
C GLY A 8 -24.69 11.48 4.60
N LEU A 9 -24.89 12.72 5.07
CA LEU A 9 -24.05 13.85 4.70
C LEU A 9 -22.60 13.68 5.21
N ILE A 10 -22.41 13.23 6.44
CA ILE A 10 -21.07 12.98 6.99
C ILE A 10 -20.33 11.91 6.16
N VAL A 11 -21.00 10.80 5.86
CA VAL A 11 -20.43 9.74 5.02
C VAL A 11 -20.09 10.27 3.62
N PHE A 12 -20.98 11.03 3.01
CA PHE A 12 -20.75 11.65 1.70
C PHE A 12 -19.56 12.61 1.73
N LEU A 13 -19.44 13.47 2.76
CA LEU A 13 -18.32 14.40 2.91
C LEU A 13 -16.99 13.66 3.13
N LEU A 14 -16.98 12.57 3.92
CA LEU A 14 -15.79 11.75 4.12
C LEU A 14 -15.33 11.08 2.82
N PHE A 15 -16.25 10.55 2.02
CA PHE A 15 -15.90 9.99 0.70
C PHE A 15 -15.45 11.07 -0.27
N SER A 16 -16.13 12.23 -0.31
CA SER A 16 -15.76 13.36 -1.17
C SER A 16 -14.36 13.90 -0.81
N PHE A 17 -14.04 13.99 0.48
CA PHE A 17 -12.72 14.39 0.95
C PHE A 17 -11.61 13.46 0.41
N VAL A 18 -11.86 12.15 0.43
CA VAL A 18 -10.87 11.17 -0.07
C VAL A 18 -10.71 11.28 -1.60
N ILE A 19 -11.80 11.51 -2.34
CA ILE A 19 -11.74 11.71 -3.80
C ILE A 19 -10.97 12.99 -4.16
N LEU A 20 -11.17 14.07 -3.41
CA LEU A 20 -10.52 15.36 -3.67
C LEU A 20 -9.04 15.40 -3.25
N PHE A 21 -8.65 14.67 -2.21
CA PHE A 21 -7.32 14.71 -1.60
C PHE A 21 -6.54 13.39 -1.68
N GLY A 22 -7.15 12.31 -2.19
CA GLY A 22 -6.55 11.00 -2.36
C GLY A 22 -6.89 10.35 -3.71
N ALA A 23 -6.42 9.12 -3.91
CA ALA A 23 -6.84 8.31 -5.04
C ALA A 23 -8.23 7.71 -4.76
N PRO A 24 -9.14 7.60 -5.77
CA PRO A 24 -10.41 6.92 -5.59
C PRO A 24 -10.20 5.47 -5.15
N PHE A 25 -11.06 5.00 -4.24
CA PHE A 25 -11.04 3.59 -3.84
C PHE A 25 -11.51 2.72 -5.02
N LEU A 26 -10.56 2.08 -5.66
CA LEU A 26 -10.79 1.06 -6.68
C LEU A 26 -10.30 -0.28 -6.13
N PRO A 27 -11.22 -1.18 -5.77
CA PRO A 27 -10.82 -2.45 -5.18
C PRO A 27 -10.08 -3.32 -6.21
N THR A 28 -8.86 -3.73 -5.87
CA THR A 28 -8.09 -4.70 -6.65
C THR A 28 -8.87 -6.02 -6.76
N LEU A 29 -9.00 -6.58 -7.95
CA LEU A 29 -9.69 -7.86 -8.13
C LEU A 29 -8.89 -9.00 -7.45
N ASN A 30 -9.58 -10.10 -7.09
CA ASN A 30 -8.93 -11.22 -6.40
C ASN A 30 -7.80 -11.85 -7.21
N ALA A 31 -7.93 -11.91 -8.53
CA ALA A 31 -6.88 -12.42 -9.42
C ALA A 31 -5.60 -11.57 -9.31
N GLN A 32 -5.72 -10.24 -9.44
CA GLN A 32 -4.58 -9.32 -9.32
C GLN A 32 -3.94 -9.33 -7.94
N THR A 33 -4.75 -9.55 -6.88
CA THR A 33 -4.24 -9.70 -5.51
C THR A 33 -3.30 -10.90 -5.41
N THR A 34 -3.70 -12.04 -5.96
CA THR A 34 -2.90 -13.27 -5.97
C THR A 34 -1.63 -13.08 -6.79
N GLU A 35 -1.76 -12.59 -8.02
CA GLU A 35 -0.65 -12.33 -8.94
C GLU A 35 0.36 -11.32 -8.37
N ALA A 36 -0.11 -10.27 -7.69
CA ALA A 36 0.77 -9.29 -7.04
C ALA A 36 1.61 -9.91 -5.93
N LEU A 37 1.02 -10.76 -5.09
CA LEU A 37 1.73 -11.47 -4.03
C LEU A 37 2.69 -12.52 -4.61
N ASP A 38 2.35 -13.18 -5.71
CA ASP A 38 3.22 -14.12 -6.41
C ASP A 38 4.42 -13.40 -7.04
N LEU A 39 4.21 -12.21 -7.63
CA LEU A 39 5.29 -11.38 -8.15
C LEU A 39 6.23 -10.89 -7.04
N LEU A 40 5.70 -10.48 -5.90
CA LEU A 40 6.51 -10.09 -4.74
C LEU A 40 7.33 -11.26 -4.20
N ASP A 41 6.80 -12.48 -4.31
CA ASP A 41 7.46 -13.72 -3.84
C ASP A 41 8.04 -13.55 -2.42
N LEU A 42 7.23 -13.01 -1.50
CA LEU A 42 7.58 -12.88 -0.10
C LEU A 42 7.38 -14.21 0.62
N LYS A 43 8.26 -14.50 1.56
CA LYS A 43 8.20 -15.71 2.38
C LYS A 43 7.45 -15.47 3.68
N PRO A 44 6.89 -16.50 4.33
CA PRO A 44 6.34 -16.37 5.67
C PRO A 44 7.33 -15.70 6.62
N GLY A 45 6.85 -14.79 7.47
CA GLY A 45 7.67 -14.00 8.38
C GLY A 45 8.26 -12.71 7.77
N GLN A 46 8.22 -12.54 6.46
CA GLN A 46 8.56 -11.27 5.81
C GLN A 46 7.43 -10.26 5.93
N THR A 47 7.72 -8.99 5.64
CA THR A 47 6.77 -7.89 5.79
C THR A 47 6.39 -7.28 4.44
N LEU A 48 5.09 -7.18 4.19
CA LEU A 48 4.47 -6.41 3.11
C LEU A 48 3.98 -5.08 3.63
N THR A 49 4.22 -3.99 2.92
CA THR A 49 3.57 -2.70 3.16
C THR A 49 2.66 -2.35 1.99
N GLU A 50 1.41 -1.96 2.27
CA GLU A 50 0.44 -1.50 1.29
C GLU A 50 0.14 -0.01 1.53
N LEU A 51 0.33 0.80 0.48
CA LEU A 51 0.09 2.24 0.53
C LEU A 51 -1.27 2.54 -0.14
N GLY A 52 -2.26 2.90 0.65
CA GLY A 52 -3.67 2.99 0.25
C GLY A 52 -4.34 1.63 0.37
N SER A 53 -4.38 1.08 1.59
CA SER A 53 -4.78 -0.33 1.78
C SER A 53 -6.29 -0.59 1.64
N GLY A 54 -7.09 0.46 1.52
CA GLY A 54 -8.53 0.33 1.30
C GLY A 54 -9.21 -0.57 2.32
N ASP A 55 -9.92 -1.59 1.83
CA ASP A 55 -10.61 -2.58 2.66
C ASP A 55 -9.68 -3.67 3.25
N GLY A 56 -8.38 -3.61 2.95
CA GLY A 56 -7.36 -4.52 3.48
C GLY A 56 -7.34 -5.91 2.84
N ARG A 57 -7.86 -6.08 1.62
CA ARG A 57 -7.89 -7.40 0.95
C ARG A 57 -6.51 -7.95 0.64
N ILE A 58 -5.57 -7.11 0.19
CA ILE A 58 -4.16 -7.49 -0.04
C ILE A 58 -3.51 -7.87 1.28
N LEU A 59 -3.75 -7.10 2.36
CA LEU A 59 -3.22 -7.41 3.69
C LEU A 59 -3.70 -8.79 4.18
N ARG A 60 -5.00 -9.07 4.03
CA ARG A 60 -5.56 -10.39 4.40
C ARG A 60 -5.01 -11.52 3.55
N ALA A 61 -4.81 -11.29 2.26
CA ALA A 61 -4.22 -12.29 1.37
C ALA A 61 -2.75 -12.58 1.73
N ALA A 62 -1.97 -11.55 2.07
CA ALA A 62 -0.60 -11.69 2.58
C ALA A 62 -0.57 -12.47 3.91
N ALA A 63 -1.44 -12.11 4.85
CA ALA A 63 -1.52 -12.79 6.16
C ALA A 63 -1.90 -14.28 6.05
N ARG A 64 -2.74 -14.67 5.06
CA ARG A 64 -3.01 -16.10 4.77
C ARG A 64 -1.77 -16.87 4.35
N ARG A 65 -0.75 -16.19 3.83
CA ARG A 65 0.56 -16.75 3.46
C ARG A 65 1.60 -16.65 4.58
N GLY A 66 1.19 -16.25 5.79
CA GLY A 66 2.10 -16.06 6.93
C GLY A 66 3.00 -14.83 6.83
N ILE A 67 2.65 -13.86 5.97
CA ILE A 67 3.38 -12.62 5.75
C ILE A 67 2.79 -11.54 6.67
N TYR A 68 3.66 -10.82 7.39
CA TYR A 68 3.25 -9.63 8.14
C TYR A 68 2.83 -8.54 7.15
N ALA A 69 1.74 -7.84 7.44
CA ALA A 69 1.20 -6.84 6.53
C ALA A 69 0.89 -5.52 7.26
N ILE A 70 1.44 -4.43 6.72
CA ILE A 70 1.25 -3.08 7.24
C ILE A 70 0.49 -2.28 6.17
N GLY A 71 -0.70 -1.79 6.50
CA GLY A 71 -1.51 -0.96 5.62
C GLY A 71 -1.56 0.49 6.10
N TYR A 72 -1.50 1.42 5.16
CA TYR A 72 -1.79 2.83 5.39
C TYR A 72 -3.04 3.21 4.59
N GLU A 73 -4.03 3.80 5.25
CA GLU A 73 -5.28 4.22 4.62
C GLU A 73 -5.70 5.59 5.15
N LEU A 74 -6.12 6.47 4.24
CA LEU A 74 -6.53 7.84 4.55
C LEU A 74 -8.00 7.91 4.99
N ASN A 75 -8.86 7.06 4.42
CA ASN A 75 -10.27 7.02 4.73
C ASN A 75 -10.53 6.30 6.06
N PRO A 76 -11.01 7.00 7.12
CA PRO A 76 -11.22 6.39 8.43
C PRO A 76 -12.27 5.26 8.40
N VAL A 77 -13.28 5.34 7.53
CA VAL A 77 -14.30 4.29 7.37
C VAL A 77 -13.67 3.00 6.85
N LEU A 78 -12.80 3.10 5.84
CA LEU A 78 -12.07 1.95 5.30
C LEU A 78 -11.07 1.38 6.31
N VAL A 79 -10.44 2.23 7.13
CA VAL A 79 -9.56 1.78 8.22
C VAL A 79 -10.33 0.92 9.23
N ILE A 80 -11.49 1.40 9.70
CA ILE A 80 -12.33 0.65 10.64
C ILE A 80 -12.78 -0.67 10.01
N TRP A 81 -13.29 -0.62 8.77
CA TRP A 81 -13.71 -1.80 8.04
C TRP A 81 -12.57 -2.82 7.86
N SER A 82 -11.40 -2.34 7.42
CA SER A 82 -10.21 -3.19 7.23
C SER A 82 -9.77 -3.87 8.52
N ARG A 83 -9.78 -3.14 9.65
CA ARG A 83 -9.44 -3.70 10.97
C ARG A 83 -10.43 -4.77 11.40
N LEU A 84 -11.73 -4.52 11.25
CA LEU A 84 -12.79 -5.49 11.59
C LEU A 84 -12.70 -6.74 10.69
N ALA A 85 -12.60 -6.56 9.38
CA ALA A 85 -12.49 -7.65 8.42
C ALA A 85 -11.19 -8.47 8.60
N SER A 86 -10.15 -7.86 9.15
CA SER A 86 -8.85 -8.48 9.39
C SER A 86 -8.68 -9.04 10.81
N TRP A 87 -9.70 -9.00 11.66
CA TRP A 87 -9.62 -9.40 13.07
C TRP A 87 -9.01 -10.78 13.29
N ARG A 88 -9.34 -11.74 12.44
CA ARG A 88 -8.76 -13.10 12.48
C ARG A 88 -7.24 -13.09 12.34
N TYR A 89 -6.67 -12.11 11.65
CA TYR A 89 -5.24 -11.97 11.35
C TYR A 89 -4.58 -10.83 12.12
N ARG A 90 -5.18 -10.33 13.23
CA ARG A 90 -4.71 -9.17 13.99
C ARG A 90 -3.27 -9.26 14.52
N ARG A 91 -2.70 -10.48 14.58
CA ARG A 91 -1.28 -10.67 14.95
C ARG A 91 -0.32 -10.46 13.79
N LEU A 92 -0.81 -10.51 12.56
CA LEU A 92 -0.03 -10.36 11.33
C LEU A 92 -0.33 -9.05 10.60
N ILE A 93 -1.48 -8.41 10.88
CA ILE A 93 -1.93 -7.22 10.14
C ILE A 93 -2.00 -6.01 11.08
N THR A 94 -1.37 -4.92 10.64
CA THR A 94 -1.50 -3.60 11.26
C THR A 94 -2.02 -2.61 10.22
N VAL A 95 -3.09 -1.88 10.55
CA VAL A 95 -3.66 -0.83 9.68
C VAL A 95 -3.52 0.51 10.36
N HIS A 96 -2.77 1.42 9.74
CA HIS A 96 -2.58 2.79 10.19
C HIS A 96 -3.55 3.72 9.47
N TRP A 97 -4.24 4.54 10.25
CA TRP A 97 -5.00 5.65 9.70
C TRP A 97 -4.07 6.84 9.48
N GLY A 98 -4.03 7.34 8.26
CA GLY A 98 -3.29 8.56 7.96
C GLY A 98 -2.66 8.58 6.58
N ASN A 99 -2.08 9.72 6.29
CA ASN A 99 -1.39 9.96 5.03
C ASN A 99 0.02 9.36 5.09
N TYR A 100 0.26 8.25 4.35
CA TYR A 100 1.56 7.57 4.33
C TYR A 100 2.74 8.46 3.87
N TRP A 101 2.47 9.55 3.16
CA TRP A 101 3.52 10.52 2.78
C TRP A 101 4.14 11.23 3.98
N ARG A 102 3.45 11.27 5.12
CA ARG A 102 3.90 11.88 6.38
C ARG A 102 4.56 10.88 7.34
N HIS A 103 4.53 9.60 7.01
CA HIS A 103 5.15 8.55 7.81
C HIS A 103 6.44 8.08 7.15
N SER A 104 7.44 7.74 7.94
CA SER A 104 8.63 7.05 7.45
C SER A 104 8.26 5.66 6.92
N LEU A 105 8.98 5.19 5.91
CA LEU A 105 8.80 3.87 5.37
C LEU A 105 9.16 2.83 6.46
N PRO A 106 8.23 1.91 6.82
CA PRO A 106 8.53 0.88 7.79
C PRO A 106 9.57 -0.10 7.24
N LEU A 107 10.18 -0.88 8.13
CA LEU A 107 11.07 -1.96 7.71
C LEU A 107 10.23 -3.02 6.99
N THR A 108 10.35 -3.08 5.67
CA THR A 108 9.52 -3.93 4.81
C THR A 108 10.35 -4.66 3.75
N ASP A 109 9.90 -5.84 3.33
CA ASP A 109 10.52 -6.66 2.27
C ASP A 109 9.85 -6.43 0.92
N GLY A 110 8.57 -6.09 0.96
CA GLY A 110 7.78 -5.79 -0.22
C GLY A 110 6.83 -4.64 -0.03
N ILE A 111 6.54 -3.93 -1.12
CA ILE A 111 5.56 -2.86 -1.16
C ILE A 111 4.57 -3.19 -2.28
N TYR A 112 3.29 -3.06 -2.00
CA TYR A 112 2.24 -3.03 -3.01
C TYR A 112 1.59 -1.66 -3.05
N VAL A 113 1.34 -1.17 -4.28
CA VAL A 113 0.66 0.10 -4.48
C VAL A 113 -0.28 0.06 -5.68
N PHE A 114 -1.39 0.76 -5.54
CA PHE A 114 -2.25 1.19 -6.63
C PHE A 114 -2.44 2.71 -6.52
N LEU A 115 -1.51 3.47 -7.07
CA LEU A 115 -1.46 4.93 -6.97
C LEU A 115 -1.58 5.57 -8.36
N LEU A 116 -2.06 6.81 -8.40
CA LEU A 116 -2.08 7.58 -9.64
C LEU A 116 -0.66 7.85 -10.16
N GLN A 117 -0.53 7.95 -11.49
CA GLN A 117 0.74 8.20 -12.18
C GLN A 117 1.53 9.40 -11.61
N SER A 118 0.84 10.46 -11.20
CA SER A 118 1.45 11.67 -10.63
C SER A 118 2.24 11.42 -9.33
N TYR A 119 1.90 10.37 -8.58
CA TYR A 119 2.58 10.03 -7.32
C TYR A 119 3.74 9.05 -7.50
N MET A 120 3.89 8.40 -8.67
CA MET A 120 4.87 7.32 -8.86
C MET A 120 6.32 7.81 -8.74
N LYS A 121 6.64 9.02 -9.24
CA LYS A 121 7.96 9.62 -9.07
C LYS A 121 8.27 9.93 -7.59
N LYS A 122 7.28 10.47 -6.86
CA LYS A 122 7.41 10.76 -5.43
C LYS A 122 7.62 9.49 -4.61
N LEU A 123 6.91 8.40 -4.98
CA LEU A 123 7.08 7.09 -4.36
C LEU A 123 8.50 6.54 -4.57
N ASP A 124 9.00 6.60 -5.79
CA ASP A 124 10.38 6.15 -6.12
C ASP A 124 11.41 6.88 -5.27
N THR A 125 11.31 8.21 -5.20
CA THR A 125 12.20 9.03 -4.36
C THR A 125 12.11 8.63 -2.88
N LYS A 126 10.91 8.45 -2.35
CA LYS A 126 10.71 8.04 -0.96
C LYS A 126 11.34 6.68 -0.65
N ILE A 127 11.17 5.69 -1.54
CA ILE A 127 11.77 4.37 -1.35
C ILE A 127 13.31 4.47 -1.39
N ILE A 128 13.88 5.20 -2.34
CA ILE A 128 15.34 5.38 -2.45
C ILE A 128 15.93 6.04 -1.21
N GLN A 129 15.22 7.00 -0.62
CA GLN A 129 15.69 7.75 0.54
C GLN A 129 15.52 7.01 1.87
N GLU A 130 14.43 6.25 2.02
CA GLU A 130 14.01 5.73 3.31
C GLU A 130 14.17 4.21 3.46
N ALA A 131 14.40 3.46 2.35
CA ALA A 131 14.58 2.01 2.43
C ALA A 131 15.84 1.65 3.23
N LYS A 132 15.67 0.79 4.24
CA LYS A 132 16.75 0.31 5.11
C LYS A 132 17.26 -1.08 4.75
N LYS A 133 16.61 -1.76 3.82
CA LYS A 133 16.97 -3.08 3.28
C LYS A 133 16.47 -3.19 1.83
N PRO A 134 16.94 -4.17 1.05
CA PRO A 134 16.41 -4.41 -0.29
C PRO A 134 14.88 -4.61 -0.27
N ILE A 135 14.18 -4.00 -1.21
CA ILE A 135 12.72 -4.02 -1.30
C ILE A 135 12.29 -4.42 -2.71
N LYS A 136 11.28 -5.26 -2.80
CA LYS A 136 10.50 -5.48 -4.02
C LYS A 136 9.28 -4.56 -3.99
N LEU A 137 8.96 -3.89 -5.09
CA LEU A 137 7.75 -3.10 -5.26
C LEU A 137 6.93 -3.68 -6.40
N VAL A 138 5.65 -3.92 -6.14
CA VAL A 138 4.66 -4.17 -7.18
C VAL A 138 3.72 -2.98 -7.26
N SER A 139 3.64 -2.37 -8.44
CA SER A 139 2.69 -1.32 -8.76
C SER A 139 1.65 -1.84 -9.74
N TYR A 140 0.37 -1.61 -9.45
CA TYR A 140 -0.73 -1.93 -10.37
C TYR A 140 -1.07 -0.72 -11.23
N ALA A 141 -1.26 -0.96 -12.54
CA ALA A 141 -1.66 -0.02 -13.58
C ALA A 141 -0.66 1.09 -13.92
N PHE A 142 0.14 1.60 -12.99
CA PHE A 142 1.00 2.76 -13.22
C PHE A 142 2.48 2.43 -13.05
N GLN A 143 3.31 3.01 -13.93
CA GLN A 143 4.75 2.78 -13.95
C GLN A 143 5.51 3.87 -13.19
N ILE A 144 6.66 3.49 -12.64
CA ILE A 144 7.63 4.48 -12.16
C ILE A 144 8.31 5.11 -13.37
N PRO A 145 8.24 6.46 -13.52
CA PRO A 145 8.89 7.15 -14.64
C PRO A 145 10.39 6.88 -14.66
N ASN A 146 10.93 6.66 -15.85
CA ASN A 146 12.37 6.47 -16.11
C ASN A 146 13.02 5.30 -15.34
N LYS A 147 12.22 4.36 -14.82
CA LYS A 147 12.72 3.16 -14.14
C LYS A 147 12.21 1.91 -14.83
N LYS A 148 13.15 1.05 -15.25
CA LYS A 148 12.81 -0.23 -15.87
C LYS A 148 12.26 -1.19 -14.82
N HIS A 149 11.08 -1.75 -15.09
CA HIS A 149 10.53 -2.85 -14.31
C HIS A 149 11.27 -4.15 -14.62
N SER A 150 11.40 -5.04 -13.66
CA SER A 150 12.03 -6.35 -13.81
C SER A 150 11.06 -7.39 -14.38
N LYS A 151 9.74 -7.21 -14.16
CA LYS A 151 8.69 -8.08 -14.70
C LYS A 151 7.39 -7.28 -14.88
N LEU A 152 6.60 -7.67 -15.88
CA LEU A 152 5.25 -7.18 -16.15
C LEU A 152 4.31 -8.37 -16.28
N LEU A 153 3.19 -8.33 -15.55
CA LEU A 153 2.14 -9.34 -15.62
C LEU A 153 0.77 -8.65 -15.39
N ASN A 154 -0.13 -8.71 -16.37
CA ASN A 154 -1.51 -8.21 -16.27
C ASN A 154 -1.64 -6.80 -15.64
N GLY A 155 -0.77 -5.86 -16.06
CA GLY A 155 -0.74 -4.49 -15.53
C GLY A 155 -0.03 -4.34 -14.17
N LEU A 156 0.57 -5.40 -13.66
CA LEU A 156 1.40 -5.39 -12.45
C LEU A 156 2.87 -5.23 -12.85
N TYR A 157 3.51 -4.17 -12.39
CA TYR A 157 4.92 -3.84 -12.64
C TYR A 157 5.76 -4.16 -11.41
N LEU A 158 6.70 -5.09 -11.54
CA LEU A 158 7.64 -5.44 -10.47
C LEU A 158 8.91 -4.62 -10.60
N TYR A 159 9.34 -3.99 -9.52
CA TYR A 159 10.62 -3.30 -9.37
C TYR A 159 11.40 -3.87 -8.20
N SER A 160 12.75 -3.85 -8.32
CA SER A 160 13.64 -4.25 -7.23
C SER A 160 14.53 -3.07 -6.84
N TYR A 161 14.52 -2.76 -5.56
CA TYR A 161 15.39 -1.75 -4.96
C TYR A 161 16.52 -2.46 -4.22
N LYS A 162 17.75 -2.21 -4.64
CA LYS A 162 18.95 -2.62 -3.92
C LYS A 162 19.38 -1.45 -3.04
N ILE A 163 19.76 -1.71 -1.79
CA ILE A 163 20.39 -0.68 -0.98
C ILE A 163 21.82 -0.55 -1.47
N GLY A 164 22.19 0.62 -1.95
CA GLY A 164 23.59 0.99 -2.16
C GLY A 164 24.30 1.09 -0.79
N PRO A 165 25.64 0.99 -0.76
CA PRO A 165 26.38 1.28 0.44
C PRO A 165 26.00 2.69 0.95
N PRO A 166 25.96 2.91 2.28
CA PRO A 166 25.62 4.21 2.83
C PRO A 166 26.51 5.26 2.16
N LYS A 167 25.90 6.31 1.60
CA LYS A 167 26.65 7.45 1.09
C LYS A 167 27.37 8.04 2.28
N THR A 168 28.65 7.74 2.43
CA THR A 168 29.53 8.42 3.39
C THR A 168 29.41 9.90 3.09
N LYS A 169 28.85 10.66 4.00
CA LYS A 169 28.94 12.11 3.93
C LYS A 169 30.43 12.42 4.07
N ILE A 170 31.06 12.72 2.93
CA ILE A 170 32.36 13.37 2.96
C ILE A 170 32.07 14.77 3.47
N GLY A 171 32.55 15.03 4.68
CA GLY A 171 32.45 16.31 5.37
C GLY A 171 33.18 17.44 4.64
#